data_802e8547a32ed5f105afe6390f5bcf31
#
_entry.id   802e8547a32ed5f105afe6390f5bcf31
#
_cell.length_a   1.000
_cell.length_b   1.000
_cell.length_c   1.000
_cell.angle_alpha   90.00
_cell.angle_beta   90.00
_cell.angle_gamma   90.00
#
_symmetry.space_group_name_H-M   'P 1'
#
loop_
_entity.id
_entity.type
_entity.pdbx_description
1 polymer ?
#
loop_
_entity_poly.entity_id
_entity_poly.type
_entity_poly.pdbx_seq_one_letter_code
_entity_poly.pdbx_strand_id
1 'polypeptide(L)'
;MKLRTISPALALVVAAACTSESPPAPVKCEAFVLPAGTDLLAPPTTFRAAVVPLFVQSCGFSSCHGNALARNAAGLYLGGKDEVPDATRIRKGLLEASTELTSMPLVVPGEPTKGYLMRKLDGDHCLLDASCEGKSCGQAMPRDNELLPAEVRLVVRRWIAQGAKDD
;
A
#
# COMPACT_ATOMS: atom_id res chain seq x y z
N MET A 1 -55.85 57.77 -18.43
CA MET A 1 -55.51 57.04 -17.16
C MET A 1 -55.15 55.61 -17.55
N LYS A 2 -53.86 55.22 -17.48
CA LYS A 2 -53.38 53.85 -17.78
C LYS A 2 -53.00 53.20 -16.45
N LEU A 3 -53.78 52.21 -16.04
CA LEU A 3 -53.42 51.34 -14.89
C LEU A 3 -52.24 50.44 -15.27
N ARG A 4 -51.19 50.50 -14.51
CA ARG A 4 -50.07 49.56 -14.59
C ARG A 4 -50.33 48.42 -13.57
N THR A 5 -50.51 47.24 -14.08
CA THR A 5 -50.53 45.98 -13.29
C THR A 5 -49.15 45.62 -12.89
N ILE A 6 -48.90 45.50 -11.57
CA ILE A 6 -47.67 45.04 -10.96
C ILE A 6 -47.81 43.51 -10.73
N SER A 7 -47.00 42.70 -11.42
CA SER A 7 -46.91 41.24 -11.20
C SER A 7 -45.97 40.99 -10.04
N PRO A 8 -46.34 40.19 -9.05
CA PRO A 8 -45.39 39.78 -8.01
C PRO A 8 -44.49 38.63 -8.53
N ALA A 9 -43.17 38.87 -8.49
CA ALA A 9 -42.19 37.83 -8.75
C ALA A 9 -42.08 36.91 -7.54
N LEU A 10 -42.43 35.65 -7.75
CA LEU A 10 -42.30 34.58 -6.78
C LEU A 10 -40.82 34.15 -6.69
N ALA A 11 -40.13 34.51 -5.61
CA ALA A 11 -38.74 34.10 -5.36
C ALA A 11 -38.75 32.67 -4.81
N LEU A 12 -38.22 31.73 -5.60
CA LEU A 12 -38.02 30.33 -5.21
C LEU A 12 -36.76 30.26 -4.35
N VAL A 13 -36.90 30.06 -3.05
CA VAL A 13 -35.78 29.81 -2.14
C VAL A 13 -35.42 28.33 -2.23
N VAL A 14 -34.31 28.02 -2.93
CA VAL A 14 -33.71 26.67 -2.94
C VAL A 14 -32.92 26.50 -1.66
N ALA A 15 -33.46 25.76 -0.70
CA ALA A 15 -32.73 25.34 0.47
C ALA A 15 -31.70 24.23 0.06
N ALA A 16 -30.43 24.60 0.01
CA ALA A 16 -29.35 23.64 -0.13
C ALA A 16 -29.24 22.82 1.16
N ALA A 17 -29.76 21.60 1.16
CA ALA A 17 -29.52 20.64 2.22
C ALA A 17 -28.05 20.18 2.14
N CYS A 18 -27.20 20.69 3.04
CA CYS A 18 -25.89 20.09 3.30
C CYS A 18 -26.15 18.71 3.93
N THR A 19 -26.05 17.66 3.13
CA THR A 19 -25.94 16.31 3.66
C THR A 19 -24.58 16.20 4.33
N SER A 20 -24.56 16.19 5.68
CA SER A 20 -23.37 15.84 6.44
C SER A 20 -23.12 14.36 6.21
N GLU A 21 -22.17 14.06 5.33
CA GLU A 21 -21.64 12.72 5.20
C GLU A 21 -21.02 12.32 6.55
N SER A 22 -21.55 11.27 7.14
CA SER A 22 -20.98 10.70 8.37
C SER A 22 -19.53 10.30 8.09
N PRO A 23 -18.59 10.59 9.02
CA PRO A 23 -17.21 10.13 8.83
C PRO A 23 -17.21 8.62 8.62
N PRO A 24 -16.36 8.11 7.69
CA PRO A 24 -16.27 6.69 7.42
C PRO A 24 -15.98 5.94 8.73
N ALA A 25 -16.68 4.82 8.93
CA ALA A 25 -16.48 3.98 10.10
C ALA A 25 -14.99 3.61 10.22
N PRO A 26 -14.42 3.56 11.43
CA PRO A 26 -13.01 3.19 11.60
C PRO A 26 -12.77 1.84 10.95
N VAL A 27 -11.77 1.80 10.06
CA VAL A 27 -11.38 0.57 9.36
C VAL A 27 -10.94 -0.43 10.42
N LYS A 28 -11.68 -1.54 10.56
CA LYS A 28 -11.29 -2.61 11.47
C LYS A 28 -9.99 -3.22 11.00
N CYS A 29 -9.05 -3.33 11.93
CA CYS A 29 -7.81 -4.05 11.70
C CYS A 29 -8.09 -5.55 11.72
N GLU A 30 -8.12 -6.19 10.56
CA GLU A 30 -8.42 -7.62 10.42
C GLU A 30 -7.24 -8.35 9.81
N ALA A 31 -6.94 -9.54 10.31
CA ALA A 31 -5.87 -10.37 9.77
C ALA A 31 -6.20 -10.80 8.34
N PHE A 32 -5.23 -10.66 7.45
CA PHE A 32 -5.36 -11.18 6.10
C PHE A 32 -5.40 -12.72 6.12
N VAL A 33 -6.38 -13.28 5.44
CA VAL A 33 -6.52 -14.72 5.25
C VAL A 33 -6.31 -15.06 3.78
N LEU A 34 -5.30 -15.88 3.50
CA LEU A 34 -5.05 -16.36 2.15
C LEU A 34 -6.19 -17.32 1.75
N PRO A 35 -6.80 -17.14 0.55
CA PRO A 35 -7.85 -18.04 0.09
C PRO A 35 -7.38 -19.52 0.07
N ALA A 36 -8.25 -20.41 0.54
CA ALA A 36 -7.95 -21.83 0.55
C ALA A 36 -7.60 -22.35 -0.85
N GLY A 37 -6.61 -23.22 -0.95
CA GLY A 37 -6.16 -23.78 -2.24
C GLY A 37 -5.26 -22.84 -3.05
N THR A 38 -4.88 -21.67 -2.54
CA THR A 38 -3.92 -20.81 -3.23
C THR A 38 -2.55 -21.47 -3.30
N ASP A 39 -2.08 -21.76 -4.52
CA ASP A 39 -0.73 -22.29 -4.72
C ASP A 39 0.29 -21.14 -4.73
N LEU A 40 1.20 -21.16 -3.76
CA LEU A 40 2.28 -20.19 -3.65
C LEU A 40 3.56 -20.63 -4.36
N LEU A 41 3.67 -21.90 -4.76
CA LEU A 41 4.84 -22.45 -5.43
C LEU A 41 4.70 -22.44 -6.95
N ALA A 42 3.49 -22.20 -7.46
CA ALA A 42 3.22 -22.10 -8.90
C ALA A 42 2.27 -20.90 -9.19
N PRO A 43 2.42 -20.24 -10.34
CA PRO A 43 3.55 -20.37 -11.28
C PRO A 43 4.87 -19.82 -10.69
N PRO A 44 6.03 -20.18 -11.26
CA PRO A 44 7.31 -19.56 -10.91
C PRO A 44 7.23 -18.04 -11.06
N THR A 45 7.73 -17.33 -10.03
CA THR A 45 7.67 -15.86 -9.99
C THR A 45 9.08 -15.34 -9.80
N THR A 46 9.60 -14.66 -10.83
CA THR A 46 10.97 -14.11 -10.82
C THR A 46 10.98 -12.69 -10.25
N PHE A 47 12.04 -12.35 -9.56
CA PHE A 47 12.18 -11.04 -8.93
C PHE A 47 12.30 -9.93 -9.97
N ARG A 48 13.23 -10.09 -10.91
CA ARG A 48 13.57 -9.03 -11.88
C ARG A 48 12.47 -8.80 -12.90
N ALA A 49 11.76 -9.85 -13.33
CA ALA A 49 10.77 -9.73 -14.39
C ALA A 49 9.34 -9.48 -13.87
N ALA A 50 9.04 -9.85 -12.62
CA ALA A 50 7.69 -9.71 -12.07
C ALA A 50 7.60 -8.74 -10.89
N VAL A 51 8.48 -8.88 -9.89
CA VAL A 51 8.35 -8.12 -8.63
C VAL A 51 8.92 -6.71 -8.76
N VAL A 52 10.11 -6.54 -9.37
CA VAL A 52 10.74 -5.22 -9.55
C VAL A 52 9.84 -4.29 -10.36
N PRO A 53 9.30 -4.65 -11.54
CA PRO A 53 8.40 -3.78 -12.28
C PRO A 53 7.14 -3.39 -11.49
N LEU A 54 6.59 -4.32 -10.70
CA LEU A 54 5.46 -4.05 -9.82
C LEU A 54 5.82 -2.98 -8.78
N PHE A 55 6.96 -3.10 -8.13
CA PHE A 55 7.41 -2.11 -7.14
C PHE A 55 7.67 -0.75 -7.78
N VAL A 56 8.34 -0.70 -8.93
CA VAL A 56 8.58 0.55 -9.65
C VAL A 56 7.27 1.23 -10.00
N GLN A 57 6.28 0.47 -10.51
CA GLN A 57 5.01 1.01 -10.94
C GLN A 57 4.15 1.50 -9.77
N SER A 58 4.07 0.73 -8.69
CA SER A 58 3.14 0.98 -7.59
C SER A 58 3.76 1.74 -6.42
N CYS A 59 5.08 1.68 -6.24
CA CYS A 59 5.79 2.22 -5.08
C CYS A 59 6.91 3.20 -5.47
N GLY A 60 7.35 3.21 -6.74
CA GLY A 60 8.53 3.90 -7.25
C GLY A 60 8.37 5.41 -7.50
N PHE A 61 7.46 6.08 -6.82
CA PHE A 61 7.36 7.54 -6.87
C PHE A 61 8.48 8.18 -6.05
N SER A 62 9.02 9.31 -6.55
CA SER A 62 10.13 10.02 -5.90
C SER A 62 9.82 10.49 -4.47
N SER A 63 8.56 10.78 -4.18
CA SER A 63 8.05 11.11 -2.84
C SER A 63 7.85 9.88 -1.93
N CYS A 64 7.96 8.68 -2.48
CA CYS A 64 7.77 7.41 -1.78
C CYS A 64 9.07 6.60 -1.80
N HIS A 65 9.07 5.43 -2.43
CA HIS A 65 10.19 4.49 -2.45
C HIS A 65 11.09 4.60 -3.70
N GLY A 66 10.86 5.60 -4.56
CA GLY A 66 11.57 5.76 -5.82
C GLY A 66 12.84 6.60 -5.76
N ASN A 67 13.21 7.14 -4.61
CA ASN A 67 14.42 7.94 -4.45
C ASN A 67 15.42 7.24 -3.52
N ALA A 68 16.52 6.80 -4.10
CA ALA A 68 17.58 6.07 -3.40
C ALA A 68 18.31 6.89 -2.33
N LEU A 69 18.24 8.21 -2.40
CA LEU A 69 18.90 9.14 -1.48
C LEU A 69 17.92 9.75 -0.48
N ALA A 70 16.62 9.66 -0.73
CA ALA A 70 15.63 10.21 0.17
C ALA A 70 15.50 9.35 1.43
N ARG A 71 15.36 10.04 2.56
CA ARG A 71 15.01 9.40 3.84
C ARG A 71 13.51 9.15 3.99
N ASN A 72 12.76 9.37 2.90
CA ASN A 72 11.35 9.06 2.82
C ASN A 72 11.12 7.55 2.97
N ALA A 73 9.89 7.18 3.27
CA ALA A 73 9.49 5.78 3.31
C ALA A 73 10.46 4.90 4.13
N ALA A 74 10.92 5.41 5.28
CA ALA A 74 11.82 4.71 6.19
C ALA A 74 13.17 4.28 5.55
N GLY A 75 13.58 4.97 4.47
CA GLY A 75 14.82 4.67 3.74
C GLY A 75 14.75 3.45 2.83
N LEU A 76 13.60 2.81 2.69
CA LEU A 76 13.43 1.66 1.79
C LEU A 76 13.33 2.14 0.34
N TYR A 77 14.28 1.72 -0.50
CA TYR A 77 14.27 1.96 -1.93
C TYR A 77 13.68 0.74 -2.66
N LEU A 78 12.71 0.99 -3.55
CA LEU A 78 12.02 -0.04 -4.35
C LEU A 78 12.09 0.20 -5.87
N GLY A 79 12.99 1.11 -6.31
CA GLY A 79 13.18 1.48 -7.71
C GLY A 79 12.40 2.74 -8.09
N GLY A 80 13.06 3.66 -8.80
CA GLY A 80 12.44 4.87 -9.33
C GLY A 80 11.82 4.64 -10.71
N LYS A 81 10.78 5.42 -11.04
CA LYS A 81 10.10 5.34 -12.36
C LYS A 81 10.95 5.89 -13.50
N ASP A 82 11.84 6.82 -13.20
CA ASP A 82 12.61 7.56 -14.19
C ASP A 82 14.06 7.03 -14.32
N GLU A 83 14.35 5.87 -13.74
CA GLU A 83 15.68 5.26 -13.76
C GLU A 83 15.61 3.75 -14.00
N VAL A 84 16.75 3.16 -14.37
CA VAL A 84 16.88 1.70 -14.41
C VAL A 84 16.97 1.19 -12.96
N PRO A 85 16.03 0.37 -12.49
CA PRO A 85 16.02 -0.05 -11.11
C PRO A 85 17.18 -1.01 -10.80
N ASP A 86 17.90 -0.74 -9.72
CA ASP A 86 18.91 -1.67 -9.17
C ASP A 86 18.22 -2.79 -8.39
N ALA A 87 17.89 -3.87 -9.08
CA ALA A 87 17.19 -5.01 -8.51
C ALA A 87 17.95 -5.64 -7.32
N THR A 88 19.27 -5.73 -7.40
CA THR A 88 20.10 -6.28 -6.32
C THR A 88 20.03 -5.43 -5.06
N ARG A 89 20.07 -4.10 -5.21
CA ARG A 89 19.90 -3.15 -4.11
C ARG A 89 18.49 -3.24 -3.51
N ILE A 90 17.46 -3.29 -4.35
CA ILE A 90 16.07 -3.44 -3.90
C ILE A 90 15.93 -4.71 -3.05
N ARG A 91 16.39 -5.84 -3.58
CA ARG A 91 16.31 -7.11 -2.85
C ARG A 91 17.09 -7.08 -1.54
N LYS A 92 18.29 -6.52 -1.54
CA LYS A 92 19.10 -6.37 -0.32
C LYS A 92 18.32 -5.61 0.76
N GLY A 93 17.73 -4.45 0.42
CA GLY A 93 16.93 -3.67 1.35
C GLY A 93 15.69 -4.42 1.87
N LEU A 94 15.06 -5.25 1.03
CA LEU A 94 13.92 -6.07 1.43
C LEU A 94 14.27 -7.20 2.40
N LEU A 95 15.52 -7.64 2.44
CA LEU A 95 15.99 -8.66 3.39
C LEU A 95 16.45 -8.08 4.72
N GLU A 96 16.53 -6.75 4.84
CA GLU A 96 16.88 -6.06 6.09
C GLU A 96 15.66 -5.95 7.02
N ALA A 97 15.93 -5.60 8.28
CA ALA A 97 14.86 -5.37 9.26
C ALA A 97 14.03 -4.13 8.90
N SER A 98 12.76 -4.17 9.25
CA SER A 98 11.90 -2.97 9.20
C SER A 98 12.40 -1.90 10.17
N THR A 99 12.37 -0.64 9.77
CA THR A 99 12.69 0.48 10.66
C THR A 99 11.51 0.84 11.59
N GLU A 100 10.30 0.49 11.22
CA GLU A 100 9.10 0.69 12.06
C GLU A 100 8.93 -0.43 13.10
N LEU A 101 9.41 -1.64 12.78
CA LEU A 101 9.35 -2.82 13.63
C LEU A 101 10.67 -3.59 13.51
N THR A 102 11.68 -3.18 14.26
CA THR A 102 13.07 -3.70 14.16
C THR A 102 13.22 -5.17 14.52
N SER A 103 12.24 -5.73 15.23
CA SER A 103 12.20 -7.17 15.57
C SER A 103 11.70 -8.06 14.43
N MET A 104 11.18 -7.47 13.33
CA MET A 104 10.64 -8.20 12.19
C MET A 104 11.35 -7.79 10.90
N PRO A 105 11.94 -8.73 10.14
CA PRO A 105 12.50 -8.43 8.83
C PRO A 105 11.41 -8.06 7.84
N LEU A 106 11.73 -7.27 6.82
CA LEU A 106 10.77 -6.93 5.77
C LEU A 106 10.32 -8.18 5.00
N VAL A 107 11.25 -9.04 4.64
CA VAL A 107 11.00 -10.31 3.93
C VAL A 107 11.73 -11.44 4.62
N VAL A 108 11.03 -12.56 4.85
CA VAL A 108 11.60 -13.83 5.25
C VAL A 108 11.49 -14.80 4.08
N PRO A 109 12.59 -15.17 3.41
CA PRO A 109 12.57 -16.10 2.29
C PRO A 109 11.89 -17.42 2.63
N GLY A 110 10.95 -17.86 1.83
CA GLY A 110 10.14 -19.05 2.06
C GLY A 110 8.91 -18.85 2.96
N GLU A 111 8.84 -17.73 3.71
CA GLU A 111 7.82 -17.54 4.75
C GLU A 111 7.10 -16.18 4.64
N PRO A 112 6.19 -16.03 3.67
CA PRO A 112 5.56 -14.74 3.36
C PRO A 112 4.73 -14.15 4.51
N THR A 113 4.29 -14.95 5.47
CA THR A 113 3.52 -14.49 6.63
C THR A 113 4.40 -13.96 7.77
N LYS A 114 5.70 -14.22 7.73
CA LYS A 114 6.64 -13.81 8.78
C LYS A 114 7.36 -12.48 8.49
N GLY A 115 7.18 -11.94 7.29
CA GLY A 115 7.78 -10.67 6.88
C GLY A 115 6.84 -9.48 7.05
N TYR A 116 7.39 -8.32 7.43
CA TYR A 116 6.64 -7.09 7.64
C TYR A 116 6.07 -6.51 6.32
N LEU A 117 6.76 -6.76 5.18
CA LEU A 117 6.32 -6.28 3.87
C LEU A 117 4.89 -6.73 3.55
N MET A 118 4.59 -8.02 3.74
CA MET A 118 3.25 -8.53 3.44
C MET A 118 2.19 -7.96 4.39
N ARG A 119 2.53 -7.70 5.65
CA ARG A 119 1.64 -7.02 6.59
C ARG A 119 1.23 -5.63 6.09
N LYS A 120 2.19 -4.88 5.55
CA LYS A 120 1.92 -3.55 4.97
C LYS A 120 1.07 -3.65 3.70
N LEU A 121 1.35 -4.62 2.83
CA LEU A 121 0.62 -4.82 1.57
C LEU A 121 -0.79 -5.37 1.78
N ASP A 122 -1.01 -6.19 2.80
CA ASP A 122 -2.32 -6.78 3.11
C ASP A 122 -3.18 -5.88 4.01
N GLY A 123 -2.60 -4.82 4.58
CA GLY A 123 -3.31 -3.88 5.43
C GLY A 123 -3.55 -4.38 6.86
N ASP A 124 -2.94 -5.50 7.26
CA ASP A 124 -3.09 -6.08 8.59
C ASP A 124 -1.92 -5.76 9.55
N HIS A 125 -1.02 -4.85 9.15
CA HIS A 125 0.12 -4.36 9.94
C HIS A 125 -0.31 -3.74 11.28
N CYS A 126 -1.49 -3.15 11.35
CA CYS A 126 -2.09 -2.58 12.54
C CYS A 126 -2.27 -3.59 13.70
N LEU A 127 -2.33 -4.90 13.41
CA LEU A 127 -2.29 -5.95 14.44
C LEU A 127 -0.96 -5.98 15.20
N LEU A 128 0.07 -5.31 14.69
CA LEU A 128 1.41 -5.23 15.28
C LEU A 128 1.67 -3.88 15.95
N ASP A 129 0.70 -2.96 15.97
CA ASP A 129 0.86 -1.59 16.47
C ASP A 129 1.52 -1.52 17.86
N ALA A 130 1.13 -2.39 18.77
CA ALA A 130 1.70 -2.43 20.12
C ALA A 130 3.23 -2.71 20.14
N SER A 131 3.75 -3.32 19.07
CA SER A 131 5.16 -3.70 18.92
C SER A 131 5.96 -2.70 18.07
N CYS A 132 5.29 -1.82 17.35
CA CYS A 132 5.94 -0.79 16.54
C CYS A 132 6.40 0.40 17.39
N GLU A 133 7.39 1.13 16.90
CA GLU A 133 7.81 2.38 17.51
C GLU A 133 6.65 3.38 17.58
N GLY A 134 6.51 4.07 18.69
CA GLY A 134 5.38 4.99 18.92
C GLY A 134 4.00 4.31 19.01
N LYS A 135 3.95 2.97 19.15
CA LYS A 135 2.71 2.19 19.24
C LYS A 135 1.81 2.32 18.01
N SER A 136 2.42 2.55 16.85
CA SER A 136 1.73 2.58 15.56
C SER A 136 2.66 2.08 14.47
N CYS A 137 2.19 1.16 13.68
CA CYS A 137 2.86 0.65 12.47
C CYS A 137 2.57 1.53 11.23
N GLY A 138 2.05 2.73 11.43
CA GLY A 138 1.74 3.66 10.34
C GLY A 138 0.57 3.20 9.48
N GLN A 139 0.66 3.46 8.18
CA GLN A 139 -0.40 3.14 7.21
C GLN A 139 -0.07 1.87 6.41
N ALA A 140 -1.11 1.27 5.80
CA ALA A 140 -0.95 0.26 4.76
C ALA A 140 -0.19 0.81 3.55
N MET A 141 0.29 -0.07 2.69
CA MET A 141 0.95 0.31 1.44
C MET A 141 0.16 -0.23 0.22
N PRO A 142 0.00 0.61 -0.82
CA PRO A 142 0.50 1.99 -0.98
C PRO A 142 -0.19 2.99 -0.03
N ARG A 143 0.61 3.90 0.54
CA ARG A 143 0.13 4.91 1.48
C ARG A 143 -0.93 5.83 0.83
N ASP A 144 -1.98 6.18 1.59
CA ASP A 144 -3.06 7.08 1.17
C ASP A 144 -3.81 6.60 -0.09
N ASN A 145 -3.76 5.30 -0.39
CA ASN A 145 -4.46 4.65 -1.48
C ASN A 145 -5.15 3.37 -1.01
N GLU A 146 -6.01 2.82 -1.86
CA GLU A 146 -6.53 1.48 -1.67
C GLU A 146 -5.40 0.44 -1.74
N LEU A 147 -5.61 -0.69 -1.08
CA LEU A 147 -4.69 -1.81 -1.19
C LEU A 147 -4.57 -2.27 -2.65
N LEU A 148 -3.37 -2.68 -3.04
CA LEU A 148 -3.19 -3.31 -4.34
C LEU A 148 -4.14 -4.50 -4.50
N PRO A 149 -4.64 -4.77 -5.72
CA PRO A 149 -5.46 -5.94 -5.99
C PRO A 149 -4.83 -7.24 -5.45
N ALA A 150 -5.66 -8.17 -5.03
CA ALA A 150 -5.19 -9.40 -4.37
C ALA A 150 -4.22 -10.20 -5.25
N GLU A 151 -4.47 -10.26 -6.56
CA GLU A 151 -3.61 -10.93 -7.54
C GLU A 151 -2.24 -10.24 -7.67
N VAL A 152 -2.17 -8.92 -7.54
CA VAL A 152 -0.91 -8.16 -7.57
C VAL A 152 -0.09 -8.45 -6.30
N ARG A 153 -0.73 -8.44 -5.14
CA ARG A 153 -0.09 -8.81 -3.87
C ARG A 153 0.36 -10.28 -3.86
N LEU A 154 -0.36 -11.15 -4.57
CA LEU A 154 -0.02 -12.55 -4.72
C LEU A 154 1.29 -12.77 -5.49
N VAL A 155 1.65 -11.89 -6.44
CA VAL A 155 2.96 -11.95 -7.12
C VAL A 155 4.10 -11.82 -6.10
N VAL A 156 4.03 -10.81 -5.23
CA VAL A 156 5.05 -10.61 -4.18
C VAL A 156 5.07 -11.80 -3.21
N ARG A 157 3.91 -12.28 -2.82
CA ARG A 157 3.78 -13.42 -1.89
C ARG A 157 4.38 -14.70 -2.45
N ARG A 158 4.15 -14.99 -3.75
CA ARG A 158 4.75 -16.15 -4.43
C ARG A 158 6.27 -16.04 -4.49
N TRP A 159 6.80 -14.89 -4.90
CA TRP A 159 8.24 -14.67 -4.91
C TRP A 159 8.86 -14.95 -3.53
N ILE A 160 8.25 -14.45 -2.45
CA ILE A 160 8.73 -14.71 -1.09
C ILE A 160 8.66 -16.20 -0.77
N ALA A 161 7.52 -16.86 -1.03
CA ALA A 161 7.32 -18.29 -0.75
C ALA A 161 8.30 -19.18 -1.53
N GLN A 162 8.70 -18.75 -2.73
CA GLN A 162 9.67 -19.42 -3.58
C GLN A 162 11.14 -19.13 -3.21
N GLY A 163 11.37 -18.48 -2.07
CA GLY A 163 12.69 -18.25 -1.49
C GLY A 163 13.25 -16.85 -1.72
N ALA A 164 12.46 -15.90 -2.19
CA ALA A 164 12.85 -14.50 -2.42
C ALA A 164 14.16 -14.38 -3.21
N LYS A 165 14.30 -15.11 -4.30
CA LYS A 165 15.52 -15.20 -5.12
C LYS A 165 15.77 -13.91 -5.89
N ASP A 166 17.03 -13.70 -6.32
CA ASP A 166 17.45 -12.60 -7.20
C ASP A 166 17.58 -13.13 -8.64
N ASP A 167 16.46 -13.44 -9.29
CA ASP A 167 16.36 -14.08 -10.59
C ASP A 167 15.57 -13.25 -11.61
#